data_b53aa316e1a7b134a677ba24a9f484aa
#
_entry.id   b53aa316e1a7b134a677ba24a9f484aa
#
_cell.length_a   1.000
_cell.length_b   1.000
_cell.length_c   1.000
_cell.angle_alpha   90.00
_cell.angle_beta   90.00
_cell.angle_gamma   90.00
#
_symmetry.space_group_name_H-M   'P 1'
#
loop_
_entity.id
_entity.type
_entity.pdbx_description
1 polymer ?
#
loop_
_entity_poly.entity_id
_entity_poly.type
_entity_poly.pdbx_seq_one_letter_code
_entity_poly.pdbx_strand_id
1 'polypeptide(L)'
;HLEAIASSNIVSSTAPIKPLNYVESGGWTYARAIQQAMVDIANMHGDDCVFIGEDMEVAGAFGMNMALKNAGHQEKLVDMPLCEAIIVHTGVGTALSGMRPMVEIQFGGFAALGFNALVNNAAMLRWRWGADCPMTIRVPLGAQTRSGPFHANMIESWFANDPGLVVLAPGTPQDAYDLLIEAAHLDDPVLFLEHIGLYGLRGGKTGW
;
A
#
# COMPACT_ATOMS: atom_id res chain seq x y z
N HIS A 1 18.90 -3.85 -26.43
CA HIS A 1 17.70 -3.38 -25.68
C HIS A 1 17.66 -3.89 -24.24
N LEU A 2 18.15 -5.11 -23.95
CA LEU A 2 18.20 -5.65 -22.58
C LEU A 2 19.34 -5.02 -21.74
N GLU A 3 20.42 -4.56 -22.36
CA GLU A 3 21.50 -3.85 -21.66
C GLU A 3 21.12 -2.43 -21.24
N ALA A 4 20.19 -1.78 -21.93
CA ALA A 4 19.70 -0.45 -21.57
C ALA A 4 18.79 -0.47 -20.31
N ILE A 5 18.16 -1.61 -20.01
CA ILE A 5 17.32 -1.81 -18.82
C ILE A 5 18.18 -1.99 -17.56
N ALA A 6 19.40 -2.53 -17.72
CA ALA A 6 20.33 -2.74 -16.61
C ALA A 6 21.09 -1.48 -16.15
N SER A 7 20.99 -0.38 -16.88
CA SER A 7 21.70 0.88 -16.60
C SER A 7 20.81 2.02 -16.12
N SER A 8 19.51 1.80 -15.85
CA SER A 8 18.71 2.79 -15.15
C SER A 8 19.27 2.90 -13.74
N ASN A 9 19.89 4.02 -13.44
CA ASN A 9 20.37 4.37 -12.10
C ASN A 9 19.21 4.22 -11.13
N ILE A 10 19.19 3.13 -10.38
CA ILE A 10 18.43 3.03 -9.16
C ILE A 10 19.05 4.10 -8.26
N VAL A 11 18.46 5.29 -8.24
CA VAL A 11 18.76 6.27 -7.22
C VAL A 11 18.15 5.69 -5.94
N SER A 12 18.88 4.78 -5.31
CA SER A 12 18.56 4.39 -3.96
C SER A 12 18.72 5.63 -3.10
N SER A 13 17.63 6.20 -2.67
CA SER A 13 17.61 7.11 -1.52
C SER A 13 18.07 6.28 -0.32
N THR A 14 19.37 6.15 -0.14
CA THR A 14 19.99 5.40 0.95
C THR A 14 20.09 6.24 2.22
N ALA A 15 19.01 6.85 2.65
CA ALA A 15 18.90 7.17 4.06
C ALA A 15 18.57 5.85 4.77
N PRO A 16 19.42 5.32 5.67
CA PRO A 16 19.06 4.12 6.40
C PRO A 16 17.80 4.41 7.18
N ILE A 17 16.71 3.74 6.80
CA ILE A 17 15.48 3.74 7.57
C ILE A 17 15.87 3.13 8.90
N LYS A 18 15.88 3.92 9.98
CA LYS A 18 16.08 3.38 11.31
C LYS A 18 14.92 2.44 11.57
N PRO A 19 15.15 1.12 11.74
CA PRO A 19 14.08 0.23 12.13
C PRO A 19 13.47 0.79 13.42
N LEU A 20 12.16 1.02 13.38
CA LEU A 20 11.45 1.40 14.58
C LEU A 20 11.64 0.26 15.58
N ASN A 21 12.24 0.53 16.75
CA ASN A 21 12.44 -0.50 17.76
C ASN A 21 11.11 -0.77 18.46
N TYR A 22 10.28 -1.52 17.74
CA TYR A 22 8.89 -1.81 18.03
C TYR A 22 8.72 -2.56 19.36
N VAL A 23 9.70 -3.41 19.69
CA VAL A 23 9.73 -4.21 20.92
C VAL A 23 9.95 -3.32 22.16
N GLU A 24 10.67 -2.20 22.03
CA GLU A 24 10.94 -1.27 23.11
C GLU A 24 9.79 -0.29 23.38
N SER A 25 8.91 -0.06 22.40
CA SER A 25 7.83 0.95 22.47
C SER A 25 6.52 0.46 23.10
N GLY A 26 6.48 -0.72 23.70
CA GLY A 26 5.29 -1.22 24.42
C GLY A 26 4.21 -1.87 23.56
N GLY A 27 4.54 -2.29 22.36
CA GLY A 27 3.71 -3.17 21.54
C GLY A 27 2.55 -2.44 20.83
N TRP A 28 2.80 -1.88 19.67
CA TRP A 28 1.71 -1.44 18.79
C TRP A 28 0.87 -2.62 18.31
N THR A 29 -0.38 -2.36 17.98
CA THR A 29 -1.16 -3.31 17.20
C THR A 29 -0.71 -3.27 15.74
N TYR A 30 -1.03 -4.32 14.99
CA TYR A 30 -0.79 -4.38 13.54
C TYR A 30 -1.40 -3.17 12.81
N ALA A 31 -2.65 -2.81 13.12
CA ALA A 31 -3.28 -1.62 12.57
C ALA A 31 -2.50 -0.34 12.93
N ARG A 32 -2.04 -0.22 14.18
CA ARG A 32 -1.26 0.96 14.60
C ARG A 32 0.09 1.06 13.88
N ALA A 33 0.71 -0.08 13.58
CA ALA A 33 1.95 -0.13 12.81
C ALA A 33 1.76 0.41 11.39
N ILE A 34 0.70 -0.01 10.69
CA ILE A 34 0.33 0.52 9.37
C ILE A 34 0.02 2.02 9.44
N GLN A 35 -0.79 2.44 10.41
CA GLN A 35 -1.12 3.85 10.62
C GLN A 35 0.13 4.72 10.80
N GLN A 36 1.09 4.25 11.59
CA GLN A 36 2.34 4.98 11.80
C GLN A 36 3.20 5.00 10.54
N ALA A 37 3.29 3.88 9.82
CA ALA A 37 4.00 3.83 8.55
C ALA A 37 3.43 4.83 7.54
N MET A 38 2.10 4.94 7.44
CA MET A 38 1.46 5.95 6.57
C MET A 38 1.85 7.39 6.94
N VAL A 39 1.86 7.72 8.24
CA VAL A 39 2.28 9.03 8.72
C VAL A 39 3.75 9.30 8.39
N ASP A 40 4.62 8.31 8.61
CA ASP A 40 6.04 8.46 8.33
C ASP A 40 6.33 8.57 6.83
N ILE A 41 5.59 7.84 5.98
CA ILE A 41 5.63 7.97 4.52
C ILE A 41 5.20 9.38 4.08
N ALA A 42 4.12 9.92 4.64
CA ALA A 42 3.66 11.28 4.36
C ALA A 42 4.71 12.33 4.73
N ASN A 43 5.39 12.14 5.86
CA ASN A 43 6.47 13.02 6.30
C ASN A 43 7.72 12.91 5.41
N MET A 44 8.08 11.70 4.98
CA MET A 44 9.29 11.45 4.17
C MET A 44 9.17 11.98 2.75
N HIS A 45 8.01 11.75 2.11
CA HIS A 45 7.79 12.12 0.71
C HIS A 45 7.17 13.52 0.54
N GLY A 46 6.71 14.15 1.62
CA GLY A 46 6.17 15.50 1.55
C GLY A 46 5.08 15.64 0.48
N ASP A 47 5.22 16.62 -0.41
CA ASP A 47 4.23 16.92 -1.45
C ASP A 47 4.19 15.86 -2.57
N ASP A 48 5.17 14.98 -2.66
CA ASP A 48 5.18 13.89 -3.63
C ASP A 48 4.32 12.69 -3.20
N CYS A 49 3.74 12.70 -1.98
CA CYS A 49 2.88 11.64 -1.48
C CYS A 49 1.42 12.09 -1.40
N VAL A 50 0.51 11.23 -1.88
CA VAL A 50 -0.94 11.41 -1.81
C VAL A 50 -1.62 10.07 -1.53
N PHE A 51 -2.73 10.10 -0.79
CA PHE A 51 -3.52 8.93 -0.42
C PHE A 51 -4.87 8.99 -1.14
N ILE A 52 -5.16 8.00 -1.97
CA ILE A 52 -6.28 7.99 -2.91
C ILE A 52 -7.18 6.80 -2.63
N GLY A 53 -8.48 6.99 -2.49
CA GLY A 53 -9.42 5.90 -2.25
C GLY A 53 -10.82 6.39 -1.98
N GLU A 54 -11.66 5.51 -1.48
CA GLU A 54 -13.03 5.81 -1.05
C GLU A 54 -13.06 6.20 0.42
N ASP A 55 -13.92 7.14 0.79
CA ASP A 55 -14.13 7.57 2.17
C ASP A 55 -12.85 8.04 2.90
N MET A 56 -11.85 8.50 2.15
CA MET A 56 -10.54 8.88 2.70
C MET A 56 -10.66 9.99 3.73
N GLU A 57 -11.52 10.99 3.44
CA GLU A 57 -11.71 12.15 4.32
C GLU A 57 -12.49 11.82 5.59
N VAL A 58 -13.32 10.78 5.59
CA VAL A 58 -14.08 10.36 6.79
C VAL A 58 -13.38 9.32 7.64
N ALA A 59 -12.27 8.81 7.24
CA ALA A 59 -11.33 7.96 7.98
C ALA A 59 -10.78 6.75 7.18
N GLY A 60 -11.29 6.48 5.99
CA GLY A 60 -10.96 5.29 5.20
C GLY A 60 -11.49 3.99 5.79
N ALA A 61 -11.17 2.88 5.16
CA ALA A 61 -11.54 1.58 5.68
C ALA A 61 -10.98 1.36 7.09
N PHE A 62 -11.83 0.91 8.00
CA PHE A 62 -11.47 0.61 9.39
C PHE A 62 -10.84 1.77 10.19
N GLY A 63 -11.04 3.01 9.78
CA GLY A 63 -10.50 4.19 10.46
C GLY A 63 -8.99 4.36 10.31
N MET A 64 -8.38 3.73 9.32
CA MET A 64 -6.93 3.72 9.15
C MET A 64 -6.37 5.12 8.86
N ASN A 65 -7.10 5.96 8.11
CA ASN A 65 -6.65 7.30 7.73
C ASN A 65 -6.78 8.37 8.83
N MET A 66 -7.39 8.02 9.98
CA MET A 66 -7.43 8.93 11.14
C MET A 66 -6.04 9.32 11.64
N ALA A 67 -5.05 8.45 11.49
CA ALA A 67 -3.68 8.76 11.89
C ALA A 67 -3.09 9.91 11.05
N LEU A 68 -3.32 9.91 9.74
CA LEU A 68 -2.91 10.99 8.83
C LEU A 68 -3.58 12.31 9.19
N LYS A 69 -4.89 12.30 9.44
CA LYS A 69 -5.63 13.50 9.87
C LYS A 69 -5.10 14.06 11.19
N ASN A 70 -4.88 13.18 12.18
CA ASN A 70 -4.36 13.59 13.49
C ASN A 70 -2.90 14.10 13.42
N ALA A 71 -2.15 13.68 12.41
CA ALA A 71 -0.80 14.17 12.13
C ALA A 71 -0.77 15.46 11.29
N GLY A 72 -1.93 15.97 10.85
CA GLY A 72 -2.04 17.20 10.05
C GLY A 72 -1.88 17.00 8.54
N HIS A 73 -2.03 15.77 8.02
CA HIS A 73 -1.89 15.44 6.60
C HIS A 73 -3.23 15.26 5.88
N GLN A 74 -4.29 15.90 6.34
CA GLN A 74 -5.61 15.78 5.73
C GLN A 74 -5.67 16.27 4.27
N GLU A 75 -4.82 17.21 3.90
CA GLU A 75 -4.73 17.75 2.53
C GLU A 75 -4.18 16.75 1.52
N LYS A 76 -3.58 15.65 2.01
CA LYS A 76 -3.08 14.55 1.17
C LYS A 76 -4.13 13.46 0.90
N LEU A 77 -5.31 13.56 1.52
CA LEU A 77 -6.39 12.58 1.36
C LEU A 77 -7.27 13.00 0.18
N VAL A 78 -7.43 12.09 -0.78
CA VAL A 78 -8.24 12.32 -1.99
C VAL A 78 -9.38 11.32 -2.02
N ASP A 79 -10.60 11.82 -1.81
CA ASP A 79 -11.81 11.01 -1.96
C ASP A 79 -12.15 10.78 -3.41
N MET A 80 -12.40 9.52 -3.74
CA MET A 80 -12.79 9.09 -5.08
C MET A 80 -14.22 8.53 -5.08
N PRO A 81 -14.92 8.60 -6.21
CA PRO A 81 -16.16 7.84 -6.38
C PRO A 81 -15.91 6.34 -6.21
N LEU A 82 -16.95 5.61 -5.79
CA LEU A 82 -16.93 4.16 -5.63
C LEU A 82 -16.77 3.48 -7.00
N CYS A 83 -15.50 3.40 -7.44
CA CYS A 83 -15.10 2.75 -8.68
C CYS A 83 -13.61 2.40 -8.63
N GLU A 84 -13.28 1.20 -8.19
CA GLU A 84 -11.91 0.76 -7.94
C GLU A 84 -11.05 0.79 -9.22
N ALA A 85 -11.64 0.54 -10.38
CA ALA A 85 -10.92 0.67 -11.66
C ALA A 85 -10.41 2.11 -11.87
N ILE A 86 -11.23 3.12 -11.58
CA ILE A 86 -10.83 4.54 -11.70
C ILE A 86 -9.82 4.87 -10.61
N ILE A 87 -10.03 4.42 -9.39
CA ILE A 87 -9.12 4.64 -8.25
C ILE A 87 -7.71 4.17 -8.59
N VAL A 88 -7.56 2.93 -9.06
CA VAL A 88 -6.26 2.37 -9.46
C VAL A 88 -5.66 3.13 -10.64
N HIS A 89 -6.45 3.44 -11.68
CA HIS A 89 -5.94 4.21 -12.83
C HIS A 89 -5.51 5.62 -12.45
N THR A 90 -6.20 6.27 -11.51
CA THR A 90 -5.78 7.56 -10.95
C THR A 90 -4.44 7.43 -10.24
N GLY A 91 -4.25 6.37 -9.44
CA GLY A 91 -2.96 6.07 -8.83
C GLY A 91 -1.85 5.89 -9.88
N VAL A 92 -2.11 5.13 -10.95
CA VAL A 92 -1.16 4.97 -12.08
C VAL A 92 -0.81 6.31 -12.71
N GLY A 93 -1.82 7.14 -13.02
CA GLY A 93 -1.61 8.47 -13.61
C GLY A 93 -0.80 9.38 -12.68
N THR A 94 -1.08 9.35 -11.39
CA THR A 94 -0.37 10.10 -10.37
C THR A 94 1.10 9.65 -10.26
N ALA A 95 1.35 8.32 -10.28
CA ALA A 95 2.70 7.78 -10.29
C ALA A 95 3.49 8.21 -11.54
N LEU A 96 2.86 8.15 -12.71
CA LEU A 96 3.46 8.59 -13.97
C LEU A 96 3.74 10.11 -14.01
N SER A 97 3.07 10.90 -13.18
CA SER A 97 3.35 12.33 -13.02
C SER A 97 4.52 12.63 -12.09
N GLY A 98 5.16 11.61 -11.53
CA GLY A 98 6.34 11.72 -10.67
C GLY A 98 6.04 11.69 -9.16
N MET A 99 4.79 11.46 -8.76
CA MET A 99 4.39 11.31 -7.37
C MET A 99 4.46 9.85 -6.91
N ARG A 100 4.32 9.63 -5.60
CA ARG A 100 4.26 8.31 -4.95
C ARG A 100 2.90 8.10 -4.28
N PRO A 101 1.85 7.79 -5.05
CA PRO A 101 0.53 7.60 -4.51
C PRO A 101 0.43 6.32 -3.67
N MET A 102 -0.29 6.43 -2.56
CA MET A 102 -0.81 5.30 -1.82
C MET A 102 -2.31 5.17 -2.09
N VAL A 103 -2.68 4.09 -2.76
CA VAL A 103 -4.06 3.80 -3.15
C VAL A 103 -4.68 2.85 -2.13
N GLU A 104 -5.94 3.06 -1.75
CA GLU A 104 -6.70 2.15 -0.90
C GLU A 104 -7.85 1.53 -1.68
N ILE A 105 -7.94 0.20 -1.67
CA ILE A 105 -9.12 -0.57 -2.06
C ILE A 105 -9.70 -1.13 -0.77
N GLN A 106 -10.95 -0.81 -0.45
CA GLN A 106 -11.51 -1.05 0.89
C GLN A 106 -11.57 -2.53 1.30
N PHE A 107 -11.74 -3.45 0.36
CA PHE A 107 -11.78 -4.89 0.62
C PHE A 107 -11.16 -5.70 -0.51
N GLY A 108 -10.52 -6.82 -0.17
CA GLY A 108 -9.82 -7.68 -1.12
C GLY A 108 -10.65 -8.08 -2.34
N GLY A 109 -11.89 -8.48 -2.15
CA GLY A 109 -12.77 -8.88 -3.26
C GLY A 109 -13.03 -7.78 -4.29
N PHE A 110 -12.98 -6.52 -3.87
CA PHE A 110 -13.23 -5.36 -4.76
C PHE A 110 -12.04 -5.08 -5.70
N ALA A 111 -10.86 -5.61 -5.39
CA ALA A 111 -9.73 -5.56 -6.32
C ALA A 111 -10.04 -6.22 -7.68
N ALA A 112 -11.04 -7.10 -7.74
CA ALA A 112 -11.53 -7.66 -9.00
C ALA A 112 -12.02 -6.59 -9.98
N LEU A 113 -12.59 -5.48 -9.49
CA LEU A 113 -13.03 -4.36 -10.33
C LEU A 113 -11.83 -3.55 -10.88
N GLY A 114 -10.72 -3.52 -10.14
CA GLY A 114 -9.46 -2.90 -10.55
C GLY A 114 -8.49 -3.84 -11.28
N PHE A 115 -8.87 -5.10 -11.53
CA PHE A 115 -7.95 -6.14 -12.01
C PHE A 115 -7.23 -5.73 -13.30
N ASN A 116 -7.96 -5.23 -14.29
CA ASN A 116 -7.35 -4.79 -15.54
C ASN A 116 -6.37 -3.61 -15.33
N ALA A 117 -6.69 -2.69 -14.43
CA ALA A 117 -5.84 -1.55 -14.11
C ALA A 117 -4.52 -1.99 -13.45
N LEU A 118 -4.57 -3.02 -12.63
CA LEU A 118 -3.40 -3.61 -11.96
C LEU A 118 -2.55 -4.42 -12.95
N VAL A 119 -3.15 -5.43 -13.60
CA VAL A 119 -2.44 -6.46 -14.37
C VAL A 119 -2.02 -5.95 -15.75
N ASN A 120 -2.91 -5.30 -16.49
CA ASN A 120 -2.64 -4.88 -17.86
C ASN A 120 -2.10 -3.46 -17.99
N ASN A 121 -2.15 -2.67 -16.93
CA ASN A 121 -1.64 -1.32 -16.93
C ASN A 121 -0.47 -1.16 -15.95
N ALA A 122 -0.70 -1.09 -14.65
CA ALA A 122 0.35 -0.83 -13.65
C ALA A 122 1.53 -1.80 -13.78
N ALA A 123 1.28 -3.11 -13.78
CA ALA A 123 2.29 -4.16 -13.87
C ALA A 123 3.11 -4.11 -15.17
N MET A 124 2.51 -3.65 -16.27
CA MET A 124 3.13 -3.70 -17.59
C MET A 124 3.92 -2.43 -17.95
N LEU A 125 3.86 -1.36 -17.16
CA LEU A 125 4.49 -0.08 -17.49
C LEU A 125 5.98 -0.20 -17.73
N ARG A 126 6.70 -0.83 -16.81
CA ARG A 126 8.16 -0.99 -16.92
C ARG A 126 8.54 -1.83 -18.14
N TRP A 127 7.87 -2.96 -18.32
CA TRP A 127 8.17 -3.87 -19.42
C TRP A 127 7.87 -3.27 -20.80
N ARG A 128 6.74 -2.55 -20.93
CA ARG A 128 6.29 -2.03 -22.23
C ARG A 128 6.97 -0.71 -22.59
N TRP A 129 7.23 0.15 -21.62
CA TRP A 129 7.69 1.53 -21.88
C TRP A 129 8.91 1.94 -21.07
N GLY A 130 9.44 1.08 -20.20
CA GLY A 130 10.54 1.42 -19.30
C GLY A 130 10.16 2.49 -18.27
N ALA A 131 8.86 2.64 -18.00
CA ALA A 131 8.35 3.65 -17.07
C ALA A 131 8.21 3.08 -15.66
N ASP A 132 8.60 3.87 -14.67
CA ASP A 132 8.36 3.58 -13.27
C ASP A 132 6.87 3.76 -12.92
N CYS A 133 6.41 2.98 -11.91
CA CYS A 133 5.08 3.12 -11.35
C CYS A 133 5.16 3.01 -9.82
N PRO A 134 5.73 3.99 -9.12
CA PRO A 134 5.93 3.97 -7.68
C PRO A 134 4.61 4.14 -6.93
N MET A 135 3.74 3.15 -7.02
CA MET A 135 2.40 3.14 -6.44
C MET A 135 2.27 2.00 -5.45
N THR A 136 1.86 2.30 -4.21
CA THR A 136 1.50 1.28 -3.22
C THR A 136 -0.01 1.18 -3.11
N ILE A 137 -0.55 -0.02 -3.32
CA ILE A 137 -1.99 -0.29 -3.21
C ILE A 137 -2.23 -1.09 -1.93
N ARG A 138 -2.85 -0.48 -0.93
CA ARG A 138 -3.26 -1.12 0.31
C ARG A 138 -4.62 -1.79 0.11
N VAL A 139 -4.72 -3.03 0.56
CA VAL A 139 -5.95 -3.82 0.42
C VAL A 139 -6.21 -4.60 1.70
N PRO A 140 -7.14 -4.14 2.57
CA PRO A 140 -7.66 -4.93 3.65
C PRO A 140 -8.38 -6.18 3.12
N LEU A 141 -8.09 -7.36 3.70
CA LEU A 141 -8.67 -8.62 3.24
C LEU A 141 -8.86 -9.63 4.38
N GLY A 142 -9.52 -10.73 4.08
CA GLY A 142 -9.73 -11.80 5.03
C GLY A 142 -11.00 -11.66 5.86
N ALA A 143 -11.40 -12.77 6.51
CA ALA A 143 -12.59 -12.87 7.30
C ALA A 143 -12.36 -12.28 8.71
N GLN A 144 -13.23 -11.40 9.15
CA GLN A 144 -13.37 -10.96 10.56
C GLN A 144 -14.55 -10.01 10.74
N THR A 145 -14.96 -9.33 9.67
CA THR A 145 -15.99 -8.30 9.74
C THR A 145 -17.40 -8.87 9.90
N ARG A 146 -17.59 -10.17 9.65
CA ARG A 146 -18.90 -10.83 9.54
C ARG A 146 -19.82 -10.18 8.50
N SER A 147 -19.24 -9.52 7.50
CA SER A 147 -19.96 -8.79 6.44
C SER A 147 -20.31 -9.68 5.24
N GLY A 148 -20.17 -10.99 5.38
CA GLY A 148 -20.46 -11.95 4.33
C GLY A 148 -19.29 -12.18 3.36
N PRO A 149 -19.49 -13.02 2.31
CA PRO A 149 -18.40 -13.49 1.46
C PRO A 149 -17.74 -12.39 0.61
N PHE A 150 -18.48 -11.35 0.23
CA PHE A 150 -17.96 -10.29 -0.66
C PHE A 150 -16.91 -9.39 0.01
N HIS A 151 -16.83 -9.41 1.35
CA HIS A 151 -15.90 -8.61 2.14
C HIS A 151 -14.82 -9.45 2.85
N ALA A 152 -14.70 -10.73 2.48
CA ALA A 152 -13.83 -11.68 3.17
C ALA A 152 -12.90 -12.46 2.22
N ASN A 153 -12.81 -12.05 0.96
CA ASN A 153 -11.97 -12.73 -0.03
C ASN A 153 -10.49 -12.59 0.32
N MET A 154 -9.75 -13.68 0.13
CA MET A 154 -8.30 -13.74 0.13
C MET A 154 -7.86 -13.76 -1.33
N ILE A 155 -7.10 -12.77 -1.75
CA ILE A 155 -6.85 -12.48 -3.17
C ILE A 155 -5.39 -12.64 -3.59
N GLU A 156 -4.54 -13.10 -2.71
CA GLU A 156 -3.10 -13.21 -2.93
C GLU A 156 -2.79 -13.98 -4.22
N SER A 157 -3.49 -15.09 -4.41
CA SER A 157 -3.30 -15.95 -5.57
C SER A 157 -3.72 -15.34 -6.91
N TRP A 158 -4.57 -14.29 -6.89
CA TRP A 158 -4.99 -13.62 -8.11
C TRP A 158 -3.86 -12.81 -8.75
N PHE A 159 -2.94 -12.32 -7.93
CA PHE A 159 -1.89 -11.39 -8.34
C PHE A 159 -0.47 -11.92 -8.15
N ALA A 160 -0.30 -12.98 -7.34
CA ALA A 160 1.03 -13.53 -7.04
C ALA A 160 1.77 -14.08 -8.26
N ASN A 161 1.06 -14.43 -9.33
CA ASN A 161 1.64 -14.97 -10.56
C ASN A 161 1.82 -13.90 -11.66
N ASP A 162 1.45 -12.65 -11.38
CA ASP A 162 1.50 -11.59 -12.38
C ASP A 162 2.84 -10.87 -12.33
N PRO A 163 3.69 -11.01 -13.36
CA PRO A 163 4.98 -10.36 -13.38
C PRO A 163 4.80 -8.83 -13.48
N GLY A 164 5.56 -8.09 -12.69
CA GLY A 164 5.49 -6.63 -12.62
C GLY A 164 4.68 -6.08 -11.46
N LEU A 165 4.02 -6.94 -10.67
CA LEU A 165 3.45 -6.60 -9.37
C LEU A 165 4.31 -7.18 -8.25
N VAL A 166 4.64 -6.37 -7.26
CA VAL A 166 5.17 -6.84 -5.98
C VAL A 166 3.99 -7.08 -5.05
N VAL A 167 3.85 -8.32 -4.55
CA VAL A 167 2.75 -8.68 -3.64
C VAL A 167 3.33 -8.93 -2.24
N LEU A 168 2.91 -8.14 -1.26
CA LEU A 168 3.35 -8.20 0.13
C LEU A 168 2.16 -8.55 1.03
N ALA A 169 2.35 -9.49 1.94
CA ALA A 169 1.36 -9.92 2.93
C ALA A 169 2.02 -10.04 4.31
N PRO A 170 2.19 -8.94 5.05
CA PRO A 170 2.85 -8.94 6.34
C PRO A 170 2.09 -9.76 7.39
N GLY A 171 2.82 -10.52 8.21
CA GLY A 171 2.26 -11.39 9.25
C GLY A 171 2.36 -10.84 10.67
N THR A 172 3.22 -9.84 10.90
CA THR A 172 3.44 -9.23 12.21
C THR A 172 3.32 -7.72 12.16
N PRO A 173 3.11 -7.03 13.29
CA PRO A 173 3.12 -5.57 13.32
C PRO A 173 4.44 -4.96 12.83
N GLN A 174 5.58 -5.59 13.12
CA GLN A 174 6.88 -5.11 12.64
C GLN A 174 6.97 -5.24 11.11
N ASP A 175 6.60 -6.40 10.56
CA ASP A 175 6.58 -6.60 9.11
C ASP A 175 5.63 -5.60 8.43
N ALA A 176 4.46 -5.33 9.06
CA ALA A 176 3.48 -4.40 8.51
C ALA A 176 4.04 -2.97 8.42
N TYR A 177 4.81 -2.53 9.40
CA TYR A 177 5.49 -1.24 9.36
C TYR A 177 6.62 -1.24 8.34
N ASP A 178 7.59 -2.16 8.47
CA ASP A 178 8.82 -2.17 7.68
C ASP A 178 8.52 -2.37 6.19
N LEU A 179 7.67 -3.34 5.85
CA LEU A 179 7.32 -3.62 4.47
C LEU A 179 6.47 -2.51 3.81
N LEU A 180 5.66 -1.77 4.59
CA LEU A 180 4.91 -0.64 4.03
C LEU A 180 5.84 0.55 3.74
N ILE A 181 6.82 0.80 4.61
CA ILE A 181 7.87 1.79 4.37
C ILE A 181 8.68 1.42 3.11
N GLU A 182 9.13 0.16 3.01
CA GLU A 182 9.87 -0.32 1.84
C GLU A 182 9.03 -0.22 0.56
N ALA A 183 7.75 -0.61 0.60
CA ALA A 183 6.83 -0.51 -0.52
C ALA A 183 6.74 0.92 -1.08
N ALA A 184 6.69 1.92 -0.21
CA ALA A 184 6.61 3.32 -0.62
C ALA A 184 7.90 3.84 -1.30
N HIS A 185 9.01 3.12 -1.19
CA HIS A 185 10.28 3.46 -1.84
C HIS A 185 10.51 2.73 -3.16
N LEU A 186 9.76 1.66 -3.44
CA LEU A 186 9.89 0.92 -4.69
C LEU A 186 9.38 1.75 -5.88
N ASP A 187 10.02 1.57 -7.02
CA ASP A 187 9.62 2.20 -8.28
C ASP A 187 8.70 1.31 -9.13
N ASP A 188 8.32 0.15 -8.59
CA ASP A 188 7.34 -0.77 -9.17
C ASP A 188 6.06 -0.79 -8.34
N PRO A 189 4.90 -1.14 -8.95
CA PRO A 189 3.65 -1.16 -8.22
C PRO A 189 3.63 -2.29 -7.18
N VAL A 190 3.24 -1.94 -5.96
CA VAL A 190 3.16 -2.86 -4.82
C VAL A 190 1.72 -3.07 -4.41
N LEU A 191 1.29 -4.32 -4.32
CA LEU A 191 0.02 -4.71 -3.71
C LEU A 191 0.31 -5.14 -2.26
N PHE A 192 -0.10 -4.30 -1.31
CA PHE A 192 0.11 -4.51 0.12
C PHE A 192 -1.18 -5.04 0.76
N LEU A 193 -1.17 -6.32 1.10
CA LEU A 193 -2.33 -7.08 1.56
C LEU A 193 -2.39 -7.10 3.08
N GLU A 194 -3.41 -6.48 3.65
CA GLU A 194 -3.58 -6.31 5.08
C GLU A 194 -4.62 -7.29 5.62
N HIS A 195 -4.20 -8.34 6.33
CA HIS A 195 -5.17 -9.28 6.89
C HIS A 195 -5.92 -8.64 8.08
N ILE A 196 -7.21 -8.36 7.91
CA ILE A 196 -8.07 -7.67 8.89
C ILE A 196 -8.05 -8.38 10.26
N GLY A 197 -7.99 -9.70 10.25
CA GLY A 197 -7.89 -10.51 11.48
C GLY A 197 -6.64 -10.21 12.32
N LEU A 198 -5.61 -9.61 11.72
CA LEU A 198 -4.38 -9.24 12.43
C LEU A 198 -4.42 -7.82 13.00
N TYR A 199 -5.41 -6.99 12.66
CA TYR A 199 -5.44 -5.58 13.07
C TYR A 199 -5.30 -5.38 14.60
N GLY A 200 -5.86 -6.28 15.40
CA GLY A 200 -5.72 -6.26 16.86
C GLY A 200 -4.49 -6.98 17.39
N LEU A 201 -3.71 -7.67 16.54
CA LEU A 201 -2.51 -8.38 16.97
C LEU A 201 -1.49 -7.40 17.54
N ARG A 202 -1.02 -7.66 18.77
CA ARG A 202 0.03 -6.86 19.38
C ARG A 202 1.39 -7.47 19.08
N GLY A 203 2.35 -6.61 18.73
CA GLY A 203 3.71 -7.04 18.47
C GLY A 203 4.41 -7.48 19.75
N GLY A 204 5.06 -8.56 19.63
CA GLY A 204 6.12 -9.13 20.42
C GLY A 204 6.77 -10.12 19.48
N LYS A 205 8.01 -10.51 19.69
CA LYS A 205 8.58 -11.61 18.91
C LYS A 205 7.62 -12.79 19.06
N THR A 206 6.86 -13.07 18.02
CA THR A 206 6.07 -14.29 17.95
C THR A 206 7.08 -15.42 17.90
N GLY A 207 7.34 -16.03 19.04
CA GLY A 207 7.90 -17.36 19.04
C GLY A 207 6.83 -18.25 18.42
N TRP A 208 7.03 -18.69 17.21
CA TRP A 208 6.48 -19.93 16.72
C TRP A 208 7.41 -21.04 17.15
#